data_a19665275665c9513063c49de2718113
#
_entry.id   a19665275665c9513063c49de2718113
#
_cell.length_a   1.000
_cell.length_b   1.000
_cell.length_c   1.000
_cell.angle_alpha   90.00
_cell.angle_beta   90.00
_cell.angle_gamma   90.00
#
_symmetry.space_group_name_H-M   'P 1'
#
loop_
_entity.id
_entity.type
_entity.pdbx_description
1 polymer ?
#
loop_
_entity_poly.entity_id
_entity_poly.type
_entity_poly.pdbx_seq_one_letter_code
_entity_poly.pdbx_strand_id
1 'polypeptide(L)'
;MGPGEDLNTTVRRRRAERRGAAIVRAVGGRPDAELRGGTLRLGQRRVGLASPHLAADLGEVSPARARGVAXSLGLLVCHSDLXLHRELAPSEPLERVVFDLLEQLRCESLRPXAWVGMEHNLDAAFGEWSEQCLGERIAESGVGLLVFTVTHMARTRLVRSLTTEVIDEVTEGQRFTLAPLIGEDLVALRANRHDQRAFAFHARAIAEAVALVAGDANLAAAGEGVDRSTLLLSGWDEDEDGAGLTGVLGATSARGADLDRLGDYQVFTRAFDREVGGDALVAPNRLPVLRAELDRHRKAQAVSAARVAQRLIRALARPAEDGWTFAEDDGELDPARLAMIITDPVEHRVFRQRRLRPLADVAVTFLVDTSGSMKQQRYEAAAVLVDTFAQALDLAGASVEVLGFTTRSWAGGKAAKAWKKAGAPSSPGRVAEIEHIVHKDAATSWRRARRSIATMLDIHHYREGVDGEALVWAYRRLAAIEASRRLLVLVSDGAPMETATSGVNRLGFLDDHLAAVAAALDARHDVEFGALTLEADVSGIFCRSRSIDLDGTLSLGHYEVLXDLFG
;
A
#
# COMPACT_ATOMS: atom_id res chain seq x y z
N MET A 1 -17.16 -17.47 1.69
CA MET A 1 -15.99 -18.07 1.01
C MET A 1 -15.16 -18.80 2.06
N GLY A 2 -14.77 -20.04 1.80
CA GLY A 2 -14.10 -20.87 2.82
C GLY A 2 -12.58 -20.61 2.87
N PRO A 3 -11.93 -20.92 3.99
CA PRO A 3 -10.49 -20.68 4.17
C PRO A 3 -9.58 -21.40 3.16
N GLY A 4 -10.09 -22.36 2.42
CA GLY A 4 -9.33 -23.05 1.38
C GLY A 4 -9.21 -22.31 0.04
N GLU A 5 -10.15 -21.39 -0.26
CA GLU A 5 -10.12 -20.62 -1.52
C GLU A 5 -9.03 -19.53 -1.49
N ASP A 6 -8.84 -18.92 -0.35
CA ASP A 6 -7.88 -17.84 -0.11
C ASP A 6 -6.41 -18.33 -0.19
N LEU A 7 -6.19 -19.55 0.30
CA LEU A 7 -4.88 -20.21 0.27
C LEU A 7 -4.43 -20.48 -1.17
N ASN A 8 -5.35 -20.95 -1.98
CA ASN A 8 -5.11 -21.29 -3.39
C ASN A 8 -4.74 -20.04 -4.21
N THR A 9 -5.38 -18.91 -3.92
CA THR A 9 -5.13 -17.62 -4.58
C THR A 9 -3.72 -17.10 -4.27
N THR A 10 -3.30 -17.15 -3.01
CA THR A 10 -1.94 -16.73 -2.60
C THR A 10 -0.84 -17.59 -3.25
N VAL A 11 -1.04 -18.91 -3.28
CA VAL A 11 -0.10 -19.85 -3.92
C VAL A 11 -0.03 -19.56 -5.44
N ARG A 12 -1.18 -19.33 -6.08
CA ARG A 12 -1.25 -18.97 -7.51
C ARG A 12 -0.50 -17.67 -7.80
N ARG A 13 -0.71 -16.64 -6.96
CA ARG A 13 -0.03 -15.34 -7.10
C ARG A 13 1.49 -15.50 -7.02
N ARG A 14 2.00 -16.13 -5.97
CA ARG A 14 3.45 -16.35 -5.80
C ARG A 14 4.06 -17.15 -6.95
N ARG A 15 3.33 -18.16 -7.44
CA ARG A 15 3.77 -18.95 -8.58
C ARG A 15 3.83 -18.12 -9.86
N ALA A 16 2.83 -17.26 -10.07
CA ALA A 16 2.79 -16.33 -11.20
C ALA A 16 3.91 -15.29 -11.11
N GLU A 17 4.15 -14.72 -9.93
CA GLU A 17 5.24 -13.77 -9.67
C GLU A 17 6.62 -14.39 -9.93
N ARG A 18 6.86 -15.62 -9.47
CA ARG A 18 8.12 -16.33 -9.74
C ARG A 18 8.35 -16.58 -11.22
N ARG A 19 7.28 -16.99 -11.94
CA ARG A 19 7.34 -17.15 -13.41
C ARG A 19 7.59 -15.82 -14.10
N GLY A 20 6.90 -14.77 -13.67
CA GLY A 20 7.09 -13.41 -14.15
C GLY A 20 8.52 -12.93 -13.93
N ALA A 21 9.06 -13.10 -12.72
CA ALA A 21 10.45 -12.74 -12.40
C ALA A 21 11.46 -13.48 -13.29
N ALA A 22 11.21 -14.77 -13.57
CA ALA A 22 12.06 -15.55 -14.48
C ALA A 22 12.03 -14.97 -15.91
N ILE A 23 10.84 -14.55 -16.39
CA ILE A 23 10.69 -13.88 -17.70
C ILE A 23 11.45 -12.54 -17.69
N VAL A 24 11.28 -11.72 -16.65
CA VAL A 24 11.98 -10.42 -16.55
C VAL A 24 13.52 -10.64 -16.57
N ARG A 25 14.01 -11.63 -15.82
CA ARG A 25 15.44 -11.97 -15.82
C ARG A 25 15.94 -12.37 -17.21
N ALA A 26 15.17 -13.21 -17.90
CA ALA A 26 15.53 -13.73 -19.24
C ALA A 26 15.50 -12.64 -20.31
N VAL A 27 14.49 -11.76 -20.29
CA VAL A 27 14.30 -10.69 -21.29
C VAL A 27 15.18 -9.48 -20.95
N GLY A 28 15.22 -9.07 -19.68
CA GLY A 28 15.94 -7.90 -19.22
C GLY A 28 17.44 -8.10 -18.98
N GLY A 29 17.90 -9.36 -18.99
CA GLY A 29 19.32 -9.67 -18.75
C GLY A 29 19.78 -9.36 -17.32
N ARG A 30 18.84 -9.28 -16.34
CA ARG A 30 19.14 -8.89 -14.96
C ARG A 30 18.82 -10.05 -14.02
N PRO A 31 19.84 -10.80 -13.55
CA PRO A 31 19.62 -11.94 -12.67
C PRO A 31 19.05 -11.56 -11.29
N ASP A 32 19.20 -10.30 -10.88
CA ASP A 32 18.73 -9.75 -9.62
C ASP A 32 17.27 -9.24 -9.68
N ALA A 33 16.56 -9.44 -10.82
CA ALA A 33 15.18 -9.00 -10.96
C ALA A 33 14.21 -9.92 -10.18
N GLU A 34 13.34 -9.31 -9.39
CA GLU A 34 12.28 -9.97 -8.63
C GLU A 34 10.94 -9.27 -8.87
N LEU A 35 9.86 -10.06 -8.83
CA LEU A 35 8.49 -9.54 -8.80
C LEU A 35 7.88 -9.90 -7.46
N ARG A 36 7.33 -8.92 -6.76
CA ARG A 36 6.75 -9.13 -5.43
C ARG A 36 5.60 -8.14 -5.21
N GLY A 37 4.41 -8.64 -4.94
CA GLY A 37 3.22 -7.80 -4.79
C GLY A 37 2.91 -6.97 -6.04
N GLY A 38 3.19 -7.51 -7.23
CA GLY A 38 3.00 -6.79 -8.49
C GLY A 38 4.09 -5.76 -8.82
N THR A 39 5.06 -5.58 -7.94
CA THR A 39 6.14 -4.58 -8.10
C THR A 39 7.44 -5.25 -8.57
N LEU A 40 8.10 -4.64 -9.54
CA LEU A 40 9.43 -5.06 -10.02
C LEU A 40 10.52 -4.49 -9.11
N ARG A 41 11.45 -5.32 -8.71
CA ARG A 41 12.66 -4.93 -7.96
C ARG A 41 13.90 -5.35 -8.73
N LEU A 42 14.93 -4.53 -8.70
CA LEU A 42 16.28 -4.83 -9.21
C LEU A 42 17.25 -4.74 -8.02
N GLY A 43 17.57 -5.88 -7.46
CA GLY A 43 18.29 -5.95 -6.18
C GLY A 43 17.44 -5.35 -5.06
N GLN A 44 17.96 -4.34 -4.37
CA GLN A 44 17.24 -3.68 -3.28
C GLN A 44 16.34 -2.52 -3.75
N ARG A 45 16.47 -2.11 -5.02
CA ARG A 45 15.70 -0.96 -5.54
C ARG A 45 14.39 -1.40 -6.18
N ARG A 46 13.31 -0.73 -5.83
CA ARG A 46 12.04 -0.86 -6.56
C ARG A 46 12.14 -0.10 -7.89
N VAL A 47 11.58 -0.68 -8.92
CA VAL A 47 11.42 0.00 -10.20
C VAL A 47 10.01 0.59 -10.19
N GLY A 48 9.94 1.86 -9.86
CA GLY A 48 8.68 2.59 -9.78
C GLY A 48 8.26 3.06 -11.17
N LEU A 49 7.66 2.17 -11.94
CA LEU A 49 7.05 2.53 -13.22
C LEU A 49 5.58 2.18 -13.18
N ALA A 50 4.78 3.21 -13.30
CA ALA A 50 3.35 3.09 -13.29
C ALA A 50 2.80 3.20 -14.70
N SER A 51 2.84 2.12 -15.44
CA SER A 51 2.07 2.06 -16.68
C SER A 51 0.75 1.36 -16.40
N PRO A 52 -0.39 2.03 -16.60
CA PRO A 52 -1.71 1.50 -16.19
C PRO A 52 -2.02 0.10 -16.73
N HIS A 53 -1.62 -0.21 -17.95
CA HIS A 53 -1.91 -1.50 -18.58
C HIS A 53 -1.12 -2.66 -17.97
N LEU A 54 -0.13 -2.39 -17.11
CA LEU A 54 0.63 -3.41 -16.40
C LEU A 54 0.10 -3.67 -14.98
N ALA A 55 -0.85 -2.86 -14.52
CA ALA A 55 -1.46 -3.02 -13.20
C ALA A 55 -2.33 -4.29 -13.20
N ALA A 56 -1.83 -5.36 -12.62
CA ALA A 56 -2.53 -6.64 -12.60
C ALA A 56 -2.06 -7.52 -11.44
N ASP A 57 -3.00 -8.19 -10.78
CA ASP A 57 -2.65 -9.31 -9.91
C ASP A 57 -2.34 -10.52 -10.80
N LEU A 58 -1.06 -10.87 -10.89
CA LEU A 58 -0.58 -11.93 -11.77
C LEU A 58 -1.18 -13.31 -11.44
N GLY A 59 -1.72 -13.48 -10.24
CA GLY A 59 -2.39 -14.73 -9.83
C GLY A 59 -3.85 -14.82 -10.25
N GLU A 60 -4.46 -13.69 -10.61
CA GLU A 60 -5.90 -13.60 -10.94
C GLU A 60 -6.19 -13.39 -12.43
N VAL A 61 -5.23 -12.84 -13.16
CA VAL A 61 -5.37 -12.58 -14.60
C VAL A 61 -5.08 -13.84 -15.43
N SER A 62 -5.41 -13.80 -16.72
CA SER A 62 -5.11 -14.91 -17.62
C SER A 62 -3.59 -15.19 -17.69
N PRO A 63 -3.19 -16.44 -17.96
CA PRO A 63 -1.77 -16.75 -18.14
C PRO A 63 -1.10 -15.97 -19.27
N ALA A 64 -1.83 -15.58 -20.30
CA ALA A 64 -1.32 -14.75 -21.41
C ALA A 64 -1.04 -13.32 -20.90
N ARG A 65 -2.00 -12.73 -20.17
CA ARG A 65 -1.83 -11.40 -19.56
C ARG A 65 -0.66 -11.38 -18.56
N ALA A 66 -0.57 -12.39 -17.69
CA ALA A 66 0.52 -12.48 -16.71
C ALA A 66 1.89 -12.54 -17.40
N ARG A 67 2.00 -13.32 -18.50
CA ARG A 67 3.23 -13.36 -19.31
C ARG A 67 3.48 -12.04 -20.03
N GLY A 68 2.44 -11.40 -20.56
CA GLY A 68 2.52 -10.11 -21.24
C GLY A 68 3.05 -9.00 -20.32
N VAL A 69 2.53 -8.92 -19.12
CA VAL A 69 3.02 -7.99 -18.08
C VAL A 69 4.49 -8.26 -17.78
N ALA A 70 4.86 -9.50 -17.59
CA ALA A 70 6.26 -9.87 -17.37
C ALA A 70 7.17 -9.59 -18.59
N UNK A 71 6.69 -9.71 -19.76
CA UNK A 71 7.25 -9.47 -20.83
C UNK A 71 7.54 -8.16 -20.97
N SER A 72 6.57 -7.22 -20.78
CA SER A 72 6.67 -5.76 -20.85
C SER A 72 7.71 -5.19 -19.85
N LEU A 73 7.65 -5.62 -18.60
CA LEU A 73 8.65 -5.26 -17.57
C LEU A 73 10.07 -5.69 -17.96
N GLY A 74 10.23 -6.84 -18.57
CA GLY A 74 11.54 -7.30 -19.05
C GLY A 74 12.10 -6.40 -20.15
N LEU A 75 11.24 -5.97 -21.08
CA LEU A 75 11.62 -5.02 -22.16
C LEU A 75 12.00 -3.65 -21.58
N LEU A 76 11.30 -3.21 -20.55
CA LEU A 76 11.66 -1.99 -19.83
C LEU A 76 13.08 -2.08 -19.26
N VAL A 77 13.38 -3.16 -18.54
CA VAL A 77 14.71 -3.39 -17.96
C VAL A 77 15.80 -3.46 -19.04
N CYS A 78 15.44 -4.01 -20.21
CA CYS A 78 16.37 -4.17 -21.36
C CYS A 78 16.66 -2.86 -22.07
N HIS A 79 15.64 -2.02 -22.26
CA HIS A 79 15.68 -0.90 -23.21
C HIS A 79 15.61 0.49 -22.57
N SER A 80 15.32 0.60 -21.27
CA SER A 80 15.24 1.88 -20.58
C SER A 80 16.42 2.09 -19.64
N ASP A 81 17.09 3.24 -19.78
CA ASP A 81 18.00 3.75 -18.76
C ASP A 81 17.13 4.45 -17.71
N LEU A 82 16.90 3.78 -16.65
CA LEU A 82 16.06 4.28 -15.55
C LEU A 82 16.61 5.52 -14.84
N UNK A 83 17.72 5.77 -14.93
CA UNK A 83 18.24 6.82 -14.48
C UNK A 83 17.97 7.93 -15.23
N LEU A 84 18.32 7.91 -16.52
CA LEU A 84 18.00 8.94 -17.48
C LEU A 84 16.50 9.25 -17.52
N HIS A 85 15.67 8.22 -17.43
CA HIS A 85 14.21 8.36 -17.40
C HIS A 85 13.78 9.28 -16.26
N ARG A 86 14.32 9.06 -15.06
CA ARG A 86 14.03 9.86 -13.87
C ARG A 86 14.48 11.31 -14.00
N GLU A 87 15.67 11.51 -14.59
CA GLU A 87 16.23 12.84 -14.86
C GLU A 87 15.32 13.67 -15.77
N LEU A 88 14.72 13.01 -16.78
CA LEU A 88 13.90 13.66 -17.80
C LEU A 88 12.41 13.75 -17.46
N ALA A 89 11.98 13.07 -16.42
CA ALA A 89 10.57 12.96 -16.05
C ALA A 89 10.00 14.31 -15.55
N PRO A 90 8.78 14.65 -15.95
CA PRO A 90 8.12 15.85 -15.42
C PRO A 90 7.74 15.69 -13.95
N SER A 91 7.58 16.81 -13.25
CA SER A 91 7.22 16.83 -11.83
C SER A 91 5.70 16.81 -11.57
N GLU A 92 4.91 17.23 -12.57
CA GLU A 92 3.46 17.27 -12.46
C GLU A 92 2.90 15.84 -12.56
N PRO A 93 2.01 15.42 -11.62
CA PRO A 93 1.59 14.01 -11.51
C PRO A 93 0.98 13.40 -12.78
N LEU A 94 0.04 14.10 -13.44
CA LEU A 94 -0.60 13.57 -14.65
C LEU A 94 0.39 13.48 -15.82
N GLU A 95 1.25 14.50 -15.95
CA GLU A 95 2.31 14.49 -16.96
C GLU A 95 3.26 13.30 -16.75
N ARG A 96 3.59 13.03 -15.48
CA ARG A 96 4.46 11.92 -15.10
C ARG A 96 3.87 10.57 -15.51
N VAL A 97 2.59 10.36 -15.24
CA VAL A 97 1.86 9.14 -15.63
C VAL A 97 1.90 8.92 -17.14
N VAL A 98 1.60 9.96 -17.92
CA VAL A 98 1.61 9.89 -19.40
C VAL A 98 3.03 9.63 -19.90
N PHE A 99 4.01 10.31 -19.33
CA PHE A 99 5.43 10.15 -19.67
C PHE A 99 5.94 8.72 -19.44
N ASP A 100 5.62 8.14 -18.27
CA ASP A 100 6.03 6.78 -17.91
C ASP A 100 5.34 5.74 -18.81
N LEU A 101 4.06 5.95 -19.09
CA LEU A 101 3.29 5.11 -20.01
C LEU A 101 3.90 5.11 -21.42
N LEU A 102 4.28 6.27 -21.93
CA LEU A 102 4.90 6.38 -23.26
C LEU A 102 6.26 5.68 -23.31
N GLU A 103 7.07 5.79 -22.25
CA GLU A 103 8.36 5.08 -22.14
C GLU A 103 8.13 3.56 -22.13
N GLN A 104 7.12 3.10 -21.42
CA GLN A 104 6.78 1.67 -21.41
C GLN A 104 6.41 1.17 -22.81
N LEU A 105 5.55 1.91 -23.52
CA LEU A 105 5.17 1.60 -24.91
C LEU A 105 6.37 1.67 -25.87
N ARG A 106 7.31 2.61 -25.64
CA ARG A 106 8.58 2.65 -26.38
C ARG A 106 9.33 1.33 -26.24
N CYS A 107 9.51 0.87 -25.00
CA CYS A 107 10.22 -0.39 -24.73
C CYS A 107 9.53 -1.59 -25.37
N GLU A 108 8.20 -1.65 -25.31
CA GLU A 108 7.41 -2.70 -25.96
C GLU A 108 7.59 -2.70 -27.49
N SER A 109 7.72 -1.51 -28.10
CA SER A 109 7.92 -1.36 -29.54
C SER A 109 9.29 -1.88 -30.02
N LEU A 110 10.24 -2.07 -29.09
CA LEU A 110 11.59 -2.56 -29.37
C LEU A 110 11.73 -4.07 -29.22
N ARG A 111 10.62 -4.78 -29.01
CA ARG A 111 10.63 -6.23 -28.91
C ARG A 111 11.25 -6.90 -30.16
N PRO A 112 11.99 -8.00 -30.03
CA PRO A 112 12.51 -8.72 -31.21
C PRO A 112 11.37 -9.28 -32.09
N UNK A 113 11.46 -8.94 -33.00
CA UNK A 113 10.54 -9.27 -33.88
C UNK A 113 10.30 -10.62 -34.09
N ALA A 114 11.33 -11.50 -34.05
CA ALA A 114 11.26 -12.97 -34.17
C ALA A 114 10.46 -13.62 -33.03
N TRP A 115 10.18 -12.91 -31.94
CA TRP A 115 9.51 -13.47 -30.76
C TRP A 115 7.98 -13.29 -30.84
N VAL A 116 7.35 -13.97 -31.77
CA VAL A 116 5.90 -13.88 -32.04
C VAL A 116 5.05 -14.19 -30.79
N GLY A 117 5.48 -15.15 -29.97
CA GLY A 117 4.80 -15.45 -28.69
C GLY A 117 4.83 -14.29 -27.70
N MET A 118 5.89 -13.47 -27.73
CA MET A 118 5.96 -12.26 -26.89
C MET A 118 4.93 -11.23 -27.37
N GLU A 119 4.86 -10.99 -28.68
CA GLU A 119 3.86 -10.10 -29.27
C GLU A 119 2.44 -10.49 -28.86
N HIS A 120 2.10 -11.77 -29.03
CA HIS A 120 0.77 -12.29 -28.66
C HIS A 120 0.45 -12.06 -27.18
N ASN A 121 1.42 -12.26 -26.28
CA ASN A 121 1.20 -12.07 -24.83
C ASN A 121 1.09 -10.57 -24.48
N LEU A 122 1.86 -9.69 -25.13
CA LEU A 122 1.76 -8.24 -24.95
C LEU A 122 0.39 -7.73 -25.42
N ASP A 123 -0.08 -8.23 -26.56
CA ASP A 123 -1.41 -7.88 -27.10
C ASP A 123 -2.52 -8.39 -26.16
N ALA A 124 -2.39 -9.60 -25.62
CA ALA A 124 -3.35 -10.16 -24.66
C ALA A 124 -3.39 -9.31 -23.37
N ALA A 125 -2.21 -8.90 -22.86
CA ALA A 125 -2.14 -8.07 -21.66
C ALA A 125 -2.83 -6.71 -21.87
N PHE A 126 -2.57 -6.08 -22.99
CA PHE A 126 -3.15 -4.80 -23.33
C PHE A 126 -4.66 -4.90 -23.62
N GLY A 127 -5.07 -5.94 -24.35
CA GLY A 127 -6.48 -6.18 -24.67
C GLY A 127 -7.33 -6.42 -23.42
N GLU A 128 -6.90 -7.32 -22.54
CA GLU A 128 -7.60 -7.61 -21.28
C GLU A 128 -7.65 -6.37 -20.36
N TRP A 129 -6.59 -5.56 -20.32
CA TRP A 129 -6.60 -4.28 -19.61
C TRP A 129 -7.64 -3.33 -20.22
N SER A 130 -7.70 -3.21 -21.54
CA SER A 130 -8.65 -2.35 -22.24
C SER A 130 -10.10 -2.77 -21.96
N GLU A 131 -10.38 -4.09 -22.00
CA GLU A 131 -11.70 -4.63 -21.66
C GLU A 131 -12.07 -4.35 -20.20
N GLN A 132 -11.11 -4.48 -19.30
CA GLN A 132 -11.30 -4.16 -17.88
C GLN A 132 -11.67 -2.68 -17.72
N CYS A 133 -10.95 -1.76 -18.38
CA CYS A 133 -11.24 -0.32 -18.34
C CYS A 133 -12.66 -0.01 -18.81
N LEU A 134 -13.09 -0.64 -19.89
CA LEU A 134 -14.46 -0.46 -20.42
C LEU A 134 -15.50 -1.02 -19.44
N GLY A 135 -15.24 -2.18 -18.85
CA GLY A 135 -16.11 -2.84 -17.86
C GLY A 135 -16.23 -2.05 -16.55
N GLU A 136 -15.16 -1.38 -16.14
CA GLU A 136 -15.10 -0.56 -14.92
C GLU A 136 -15.55 0.89 -15.17
N ARG A 137 -16.04 1.20 -16.37
CA ARG A 137 -16.60 2.51 -16.75
C ARG A 137 -15.59 3.67 -16.63
N ILE A 138 -14.31 3.36 -16.79
CA ILE A 138 -13.22 4.37 -16.78
C ILE A 138 -13.47 5.46 -17.83
N ALA A 139 -14.12 5.08 -18.92
CA ALA A 139 -14.50 5.98 -20.01
C ALA A 139 -15.51 7.07 -19.59
N GLU A 140 -16.12 6.95 -18.41
CA GLU A 140 -17.05 7.98 -17.88
C GLU A 140 -16.29 9.09 -17.14
N SER A 141 -15.03 8.89 -16.79
CA SER A 141 -14.18 9.91 -16.17
C SER A 141 -13.45 10.70 -17.25
N GLY A 142 -13.52 12.03 -17.20
CA GLY A 142 -12.86 12.90 -18.16
C GLY A 142 -11.36 12.64 -18.29
N VAL A 143 -10.65 12.57 -17.15
CA VAL A 143 -9.19 12.35 -17.11
C VAL A 143 -8.85 10.89 -17.43
N GLY A 144 -9.63 9.95 -16.91
CA GLY A 144 -9.46 8.52 -17.22
C GLY A 144 -9.58 8.25 -18.71
N LEU A 145 -10.58 8.83 -19.35
CA LEU A 145 -10.81 8.71 -20.78
C LEU A 145 -9.68 9.36 -21.61
N LEU A 146 -9.12 10.49 -21.15
CA LEU A 146 -7.97 11.12 -21.80
C LEU A 146 -6.74 10.20 -21.79
N VAL A 147 -6.40 9.66 -20.60
CA VAL A 147 -5.25 8.73 -20.46
C VAL A 147 -5.48 7.46 -21.29
N PHE A 148 -6.67 6.89 -21.23
CA PHE A 148 -7.07 5.72 -22.02
C PHE A 148 -6.90 6.00 -23.52
N THR A 149 -7.37 7.15 -23.98
CA THR A 149 -7.30 7.55 -25.39
C THR A 149 -5.87 7.74 -25.85
N VAL A 150 -5.03 8.49 -25.09
CA VAL A 150 -3.62 8.70 -25.48
C VAL A 150 -2.84 7.38 -25.48
N THR A 151 -3.18 6.47 -24.57
CA THR A 151 -2.57 5.13 -24.52
C THR A 151 -2.83 4.37 -25.84
N HIS A 152 -4.08 4.35 -26.29
CA HIS A 152 -4.46 3.68 -27.55
C HIS A 152 -3.84 4.38 -28.77
N MET A 153 -3.84 5.72 -28.82
CA MET A 153 -3.21 6.48 -29.91
C MET A 153 -1.71 6.16 -30.00
N ALA A 154 -1.00 6.19 -28.88
CA ALA A 154 0.43 5.92 -28.80
C ALA A 154 0.75 4.47 -29.17
N ARG A 155 -0.01 3.50 -28.62
CA ARG A 155 0.21 2.08 -28.92
C ARG A 155 0.01 1.78 -30.40
N THR A 156 -1.06 2.31 -31.02
CA THR A 156 -1.33 2.14 -32.45
C THR A 156 -0.13 2.64 -33.29
N ARG A 157 0.46 3.76 -32.90
CA ARG A 157 1.62 4.34 -33.63
C ARG A 157 2.92 3.57 -33.39
N LEU A 158 3.19 3.19 -32.14
CA LEU A 158 4.46 2.56 -31.75
C LEU A 158 4.52 1.07 -32.06
N VAL A 159 3.44 0.34 -31.72
CA VAL A 159 3.40 -1.13 -31.77
C VAL A 159 2.59 -1.66 -32.97
N ARG A 160 1.82 -0.81 -33.64
CA ARG A 160 0.92 -1.15 -34.76
C ARG A 160 -0.22 -2.10 -34.36
N SER A 161 -0.70 -1.97 -33.15
CA SER A 161 -1.84 -2.71 -32.67
C SER A 161 -3.15 -2.19 -33.32
N LEU A 162 -4.06 -3.09 -33.65
CA LEU A 162 -5.38 -2.71 -34.14
C LEU A 162 -6.30 -2.42 -32.93
N THR A 163 -7.14 -1.41 -33.06
CA THR A 163 -8.19 -1.11 -32.10
C THR A 163 -9.48 -1.84 -32.50
N THR A 164 -10.34 -2.08 -31.53
CA THR A 164 -11.69 -2.62 -31.78
C THR A 164 -12.65 -1.47 -32.04
N GLU A 165 -13.77 -1.78 -32.74
CA GLU A 165 -14.82 -0.80 -33.01
C GLU A 165 -15.33 -0.09 -31.74
N VAL A 166 -15.48 -0.85 -30.65
CA VAL A 166 -15.92 -0.32 -29.34
C VAL A 166 -14.92 0.72 -28.79
N ILE A 167 -13.63 0.43 -28.88
CA ILE A 167 -12.56 1.35 -28.41
C ILE A 167 -12.55 2.62 -29.29
N ASP A 168 -12.68 2.44 -30.61
CA ASP A 168 -12.72 3.58 -31.54
C ASP A 168 -13.92 4.50 -31.24
N GLU A 169 -15.10 3.92 -30.98
CA GLU A 169 -16.31 4.66 -30.63
C GLU A 169 -16.14 5.44 -29.31
N VAL A 170 -15.65 4.77 -28.27
CA VAL A 170 -15.48 5.38 -26.93
C VAL A 170 -14.43 6.49 -26.94
N THR A 171 -13.36 6.34 -27.74
CA THR A 171 -12.25 7.31 -27.76
C THR A 171 -12.42 8.42 -28.78
N GLU A 172 -13.42 8.37 -29.68
CA GLU A 172 -13.58 9.28 -30.83
C GLU A 172 -13.52 10.76 -30.43
N GLY A 173 -14.28 11.15 -29.43
CA GLY A 173 -14.36 12.55 -28.98
C GLY A 173 -13.01 13.09 -28.48
N GLN A 174 -12.32 12.29 -27.65
CA GLN A 174 -11.01 12.67 -27.12
C GLN A 174 -9.92 12.63 -28.19
N ARG A 175 -10.00 11.69 -29.13
CA ARG A 175 -9.07 11.62 -30.28
C ARG A 175 -9.20 12.88 -31.13
N PHE A 176 -10.41 13.36 -31.36
CA PHE A 176 -10.65 14.59 -32.11
C PHE A 176 -10.01 15.81 -31.42
N THR A 177 -10.11 15.87 -30.10
CA THR A 177 -9.51 16.94 -29.28
C THR A 177 -7.98 16.85 -29.26
N LEU A 178 -7.44 15.64 -29.07
CA LEU A 178 -5.99 15.42 -28.89
C LEU A 178 -5.21 15.43 -30.19
N ALA A 179 -5.78 14.93 -31.30
CA ALA A 179 -5.04 14.75 -32.57
C ALA A 179 -4.34 16.02 -33.09
N PRO A 180 -4.98 17.20 -33.07
CA PRO A 180 -4.29 18.42 -33.50
C PRO A 180 -3.16 18.88 -32.57
N LEU A 181 -3.21 18.46 -31.28
CA LEU A 181 -2.23 18.88 -30.27
C LEU A 181 -1.01 17.98 -30.23
N ILE A 182 -1.21 16.65 -30.37
CA ILE A 182 -0.16 15.66 -30.16
C ILE A 182 0.23 14.86 -31.42
N GLY A 183 -0.44 15.08 -32.54
CA GLY A 183 -0.28 14.26 -33.75
C GLY A 183 1.16 14.24 -34.29
N GLU A 184 1.82 15.40 -34.33
CA GLU A 184 3.22 15.52 -34.78
C GLU A 184 4.18 14.80 -33.84
N ASP A 185 3.98 14.96 -32.53
CA ASP A 185 4.79 14.30 -31.52
C ASP A 185 4.60 12.78 -31.52
N LEU A 186 3.38 12.29 -31.75
CA LEU A 186 3.12 10.85 -31.91
C LEU A 186 3.90 10.25 -33.10
N VAL A 187 4.01 10.99 -34.21
CA VAL A 187 4.81 10.56 -35.38
C VAL A 187 6.30 10.55 -34.98
N ALA A 188 6.75 11.60 -34.30
CA ALA A 188 8.14 11.74 -33.84
C ALA A 188 8.54 10.67 -32.82
N LEU A 189 7.63 10.26 -31.92
CA LEU A 189 7.86 9.14 -30.98
C LEU A 189 8.30 7.88 -31.73
N ARG A 190 7.60 7.52 -32.81
CA ARG A 190 7.92 6.34 -33.59
C ARG A 190 9.29 6.44 -34.27
N ALA A 191 9.61 7.63 -34.82
CA ALA A 191 10.89 7.88 -35.48
C ALA A 191 12.06 7.76 -34.49
N ASN A 192 11.84 8.20 -33.25
CA ASN A 192 12.87 8.29 -32.21
C ASN A 192 12.87 7.12 -31.19
N ARG A 193 12.13 6.05 -31.45
CA ARG A 193 11.98 4.93 -30.48
C ARG A 193 13.30 4.28 -30.02
N HIS A 194 14.35 4.38 -30.81
CA HIS A 194 15.69 3.84 -30.51
C HIS A 194 16.59 4.82 -29.74
N ASP A 195 16.18 6.08 -29.61
CA ASP A 195 16.88 7.12 -28.86
C ASP A 195 16.00 7.59 -27.70
N GLN A 196 16.31 7.15 -26.49
CA GLN A 196 15.50 7.43 -25.30
C GLN A 196 15.41 8.94 -25.01
N ARG A 197 16.50 9.69 -25.20
CA ARG A 197 16.50 11.13 -24.92
C ARG A 197 15.66 11.92 -25.94
N ALA A 198 15.78 11.61 -27.21
CA ALA A 198 14.96 12.21 -28.27
C ALA A 198 13.49 11.83 -28.12
N PHE A 199 13.20 10.56 -27.77
CA PHE A 199 11.86 10.09 -27.48
C PHE A 199 11.24 10.85 -26.31
N ALA A 200 12.00 11.02 -25.21
CA ALA A 200 11.55 11.69 -24.00
C ALA A 200 11.13 13.15 -24.25
N PHE A 201 11.81 13.84 -25.16
CA PHE A 201 11.44 15.21 -25.55
C PHE A 201 10.00 15.27 -26.07
N HIS A 202 9.64 14.37 -26.99
CA HIS A 202 8.29 14.30 -27.56
C HIS A 202 7.26 13.73 -26.57
N ALA A 203 7.69 12.78 -25.74
CA ALA A 203 6.82 12.21 -24.70
C ALA A 203 6.41 13.28 -23.68
N ARG A 204 7.32 14.19 -23.33
CA ARG A 204 7.00 15.33 -22.44
C ARG A 204 5.99 16.29 -23.10
N ALA A 205 6.19 16.61 -24.38
CA ALA A 205 5.25 17.49 -25.10
C ALA A 205 3.82 16.90 -25.12
N ILE A 206 3.72 15.59 -25.35
CA ILE A 206 2.42 14.89 -25.28
C ILE A 206 1.84 14.94 -23.85
N ALA A 207 2.67 14.71 -22.85
CA ALA A 207 2.24 14.72 -21.44
C ALA A 207 1.70 16.10 -21.03
N GLU A 208 2.41 17.17 -21.40
CA GLU A 208 2.00 18.56 -21.17
C GLU A 208 0.68 18.88 -21.86
N ALA A 209 0.50 18.46 -23.12
CA ALA A 209 -0.74 18.67 -23.87
C ALA A 209 -1.93 17.94 -23.22
N VAL A 210 -1.73 16.70 -22.74
CA VAL A 210 -2.77 15.92 -22.06
C VAL A 210 -3.15 16.60 -20.73
N ALA A 211 -2.17 17.08 -19.98
CA ALA A 211 -2.41 17.78 -18.70
C ALA A 211 -3.17 19.09 -18.93
N LEU A 212 -2.85 19.81 -19.98
CA LEU A 212 -3.56 21.05 -20.34
C LEU A 212 -5.04 20.78 -20.67
N VAL A 213 -5.32 19.78 -21.50
CA VAL A 213 -6.71 19.39 -21.87
C VAL A 213 -7.47 18.93 -20.61
N ALA A 214 -6.81 18.17 -19.72
CA ALA A 214 -7.41 17.73 -18.45
C ALA A 214 -7.74 18.93 -17.53
N GLY A 215 -6.86 19.93 -17.49
CA GLY A 215 -7.07 21.16 -16.72
C GLY A 215 -8.28 21.97 -17.23
N ASP A 216 -8.39 22.14 -18.52
CA ASP A 216 -9.51 22.82 -19.16
C ASP A 216 -10.84 22.08 -18.93
N ALA A 217 -10.83 20.75 -19.01
CA ALA A 217 -12.00 19.92 -18.74
C ALA A 217 -12.45 20.02 -17.27
N ASN A 218 -11.51 20.07 -16.34
CA ASN A 218 -11.79 20.25 -14.91
C ASN A 218 -12.40 21.63 -14.61
N LEU A 219 -11.94 22.67 -15.31
CA LEU A 219 -12.53 24.01 -15.20
C LEU A 219 -13.97 24.04 -15.73
N ALA A 220 -14.25 23.34 -16.81
CA ALA A 220 -15.60 23.23 -17.39
C ALA A 220 -16.53 22.38 -16.48
N ALA A 221 -15.98 21.39 -15.79
CA ALA A 221 -16.71 20.48 -14.89
C ALA A 221 -16.76 20.96 -13.43
N ALA A 222 -16.19 22.12 -13.11
CA ALA A 222 -16.15 22.66 -11.74
C ALA A 222 -17.54 22.99 -11.15
N GLY A 223 -18.59 22.84 -11.95
CA GLY A 223 -19.99 22.94 -11.50
C GLY A 223 -20.60 21.61 -11.05
N GLU A 224 -19.95 20.48 -11.33
CA GLU A 224 -20.41 19.15 -10.93
C GLU A 224 -19.19 18.38 -10.45
N GLY A 225 -19.07 18.19 -9.14
CA GLY A 225 -17.88 17.64 -8.48
C GLY A 225 -17.22 16.46 -9.20
N VAL A 226 -16.29 16.76 -10.08
CA VAL A 226 -15.50 15.74 -10.77
C VAL A 226 -14.45 15.21 -9.79
N ASP A 227 -14.67 14.01 -9.38
CA ASP A 227 -13.77 13.28 -8.50
C ASP A 227 -12.47 12.96 -9.26
N ARG A 228 -11.37 13.55 -8.83
CA ARG A 228 -10.01 13.25 -9.33
C ARG A 228 -9.57 11.82 -9.01
N SER A 229 -10.40 11.06 -8.31
CA SER A 229 -10.08 9.70 -7.86
C SER A 229 -10.15 8.64 -8.96
N THR A 230 -10.45 9.01 -10.20
CA THR A 230 -10.66 8.03 -11.28
C THR A 230 -9.38 7.63 -12.01
N LEU A 231 -8.25 8.29 -11.76
CA LEU A 231 -6.94 7.83 -12.22
C LEU A 231 -6.30 6.98 -11.13
N LEU A 232 -6.66 5.74 -11.13
CA LEU A 232 -6.10 4.77 -10.21
C LEU A 232 -4.79 4.22 -10.79
N LEU A 233 -3.70 4.69 -10.28
CA LEU A 233 -2.38 4.25 -10.71
C LEU A 233 -1.65 3.63 -9.53
N SER A 234 -1.64 2.32 -9.45
CA SER A 234 -0.88 1.64 -8.42
C SER A 234 0.59 1.53 -8.83
N GLY A 235 1.47 1.85 -7.95
CA GLY A 235 2.86 1.49 -8.11
C GLY A 235 3.89 2.61 -8.08
N TRP A 236 3.50 3.82 -7.71
CA TRP A 236 4.50 4.87 -7.46
C TRP A 236 4.85 4.91 -5.98
N ASP A 237 6.02 4.44 -5.68
CA ASP A 237 6.62 4.67 -4.37
C ASP A 237 7.44 5.94 -4.39
N GLU A 238 7.38 6.65 -3.30
CA GLU A 238 8.32 7.69 -3.02
C GLU A 238 9.74 7.09 -3.01
N ASP A 239 10.56 7.45 -3.98
CA ASP A 239 12.01 7.30 -3.83
C ASP A 239 12.43 8.10 -2.59
N GLU A 240 13.56 7.81 -2.04
CA GLU A 240 14.15 8.44 -0.84
C GLU A 240 14.07 9.99 -0.83
N ASP A 241 13.69 10.61 -1.94
CA ASP A 241 13.55 12.06 -2.12
C ASP A 241 12.09 12.59 -2.00
N GLY A 242 11.13 11.78 -1.63
CA GLY A 242 9.81 12.22 -1.13
C GLY A 242 8.77 12.67 -2.16
N ALA A 243 8.86 12.26 -3.42
CA ALA A 243 7.88 12.64 -4.43
C ALA A 243 7.33 11.41 -5.17
N GLY A 244 6.32 10.77 -4.60
CA GLY A 244 5.66 9.63 -5.23
C GLY A 244 4.17 9.87 -5.45
N LEU A 245 3.67 9.40 -6.57
CA LEU A 245 2.24 9.37 -6.85
C LEU A 245 1.75 7.92 -6.74
N THR A 246 0.79 7.68 -5.90
CA THR A 246 0.15 6.37 -5.78
C THR A 246 -1.25 6.44 -6.36
N GLY A 247 -1.48 5.74 -7.44
CA GLY A 247 -2.81 5.69 -8.03
C GLY A 247 -2.97 4.53 -8.99
N VAL A 248 -4.16 4.08 -9.21
CA VAL A 248 -4.51 2.96 -10.11
C VAL A 248 -5.66 3.41 -11.03
N LEU A 249 -5.67 2.94 -12.25
CA LEU A 249 -6.84 3.07 -13.12
C LEU A 249 -7.88 2.01 -12.72
N GLY A 250 -8.88 2.42 -11.99
CA GLY A 250 -9.95 1.53 -11.57
C GLY A 250 -11.18 2.30 -11.11
N ALA A 251 -12.32 1.82 -11.50
CA ALA A 251 -13.57 2.47 -11.17
C ALA A 251 -14.08 1.98 -9.83
N THR A 252 -13.85 2.72 -8.80
CA THR A 252 -14.79 2.76 -7.69
C THR A 252 -14.55 4.02 -6.88
N SER A 253 -15.56 4.79 -6.77
CA SER A 253 -15.60 6.08 -6.08
C SER A 253 -15.17 6.03 -4.61
N ALA A 254 -15.09 4.85 -4.00
CA ALA A 254 -14.67 4.70 -2.60
C ALA A 254 -13.17 4.39 -2.43
N ARG A 255 -12.51 3.87 -3.49
CA ARG A 255 -11.10 3.42 -3.39
C ARG A 255 -10.06 4.54 -3.54
N GLY A 256 -10.43 5.66 -4.15
CA GLY A 256 -9.51 6.76 -4.44
C GLY A 256 -9.71 8.01 -3.58
N ALA A 257 -10.52 7.94 -2.52
CA ALA A 257 -10.70 9.09 -1.64
C ALA A 257 -9.34 9.53 -1.08
N ASP A 258 -9.00 10.79 -1.32
CA ASP A 258 -7.82 11.39 -0.71
C ASP A 258 -8.07 11.46 0.81
N LEU A 259 -7.39 10.61 1.53
CA LEU A 259 -7.58 10.48 2.98
C LEU A 259 -7.26 11.77 3.75
N ASP A 260 -6.56 12.73 3.13
CA ASP A 260 -6.32 14.05 3.74
C ASP A 260 -7.47 15.03 3.55
N ARG A 261 -8.44 14.71 2.64
CA ARG A 261 -9.51 15.64 2.24
C ARG A 261 -10.89 14.99 2.29
N LEU A 262 -11.14 14.22 3.34
CA LEU A 262 -12.45 13.57 3.51
C LEU A 262 -13.44 14.56 4.13
N GLY A 263 -14.53 14.77 3.44
CA GLY A 263 -15.58 15.70 3.87
C GLY A 263 -15.08 17.15 3.85
N ASP A 264 -15.43 17.87 4.89
CA ASP A 264 -15.03 19.28 5.10
C ASP A 264 -13.75 19.38 5.97
N TYR A 265 -13.06 18.26 6.21
CA TYR A 265 -11.87 18.25 7.06
C TYR A 265 -10.71 19.00 6.41
N GLN A 266 -10.11 19.88 7.17
CA GLN A 266 -8.92 20.64 6.75
C GLN A 266 -8.03 20.93 7.94
N VAL A 267 -6.78 21.27 7.66
CA VAL A 267 -5.76 21.56 8.68
C VAL A 267 -5.30 23.00 8.51
N PHE A 268 -5.42 23.81 9.57
CA PHE A 268 -4.95 25.19 9.56
C PHE A 268 -3.44 25.27 9.36
N THR A 269 -2.67 24.44 10.07
CA THR A 269 -1.20 24.40 9.95
C THR A 269 -0.65 23.05 10.42
N ARG A 270 0.34 22.54 9.69
CA ARG A 270 1.13 21.35 10.06
C ARG A 270 2.53 21.73 10.59
N ALA A 271 2.85 23.03 10.67
CA ALA A 271 4.19 23.53 11.01
C ALA A 271 4.71 23.11 12.41
N PHE A 272 3.82 22.66 13.27
CA PHE A 272 4.16 22.30 14.65
C PHE A 272 3.96 20.80 14.93
N ASP A 273 3.52 20.06 13.94
CA ASP A 273 3.32 18.61 14.03
C ASP A 273 4.70 17.92 14.10
N ARG A 274 4.75 16.76 14.75
CA ARG A 274 5.99 15.97 14.75
C ARG A 274 5.72 14.46 14.83
N GLU A 275 6.66 13.70 14.30
CA GLU A 275 6.78 12.27 14.51
C GLU A 275 8.02 12.03 15.40
N VAL A 276 7.91 11.13 16.37
CA VAL A 276 8.99 10.91 17.35
C VAL A 276 9.04 9.43 17.73
N GLY A 277 10.25 8.92 17.96
CA GLY A 277 10.43 7.57 18.51
C GLY A 277 10.01 7.54 19.99
N GLY A 278 9.38 6.46 20.41
CA GLY A 278 8.96 6.28 21.81
C GLY A 278 10.12 6.45 22.80
N ASP A 279 11.30 5.94 22.45
CA ASP A 279 12.50 6.05 23.28
C ASP A 279 13.01 7.49 23.45
N ALA A 280 12.65 8.39 22.54
CA ALA A 280 13.03 9.81 22.63
C ALA A 280 12.08 10.63 23.53
N LEU A 281 10.95 10.05 23.96
CA LEU A 281 9.98 10.74 24.83
C LEU A 281 10.45 10.83 26.28
N VAL A 282 11.28 9.90 26.72
CA VAL A 282 11.71 9.79 28.12
C VAL A 282 13.22 9.82 28.24
N ALA A 283 13.72 10.21 29.39
CA ALA A 283 15.15 10.18 29.67
C ALA A 283 15.67 8.73 29.57
N PRO A 284 16.85 8.50 28.97
CA PRO A 284 17.39 7.14 28.76
C PRO A 284 17.45 6.26 30.00
N ASN A 285 17.67 6.83 31.18
CA ASN A 285 17.71 6.10 32.45
C ASN A 285 16.32 5.60 32.90
N ARG A 286 15.22 6.16 32.39
CA ARG A 286 13.85 5.72 32.68
C ARG A 286 13.42 4.51 31.83
N LEU A 287 14.00 4.33 30.65
CA LEU A 287 13.64 3.23 29.73
C LEU A 287 13.70 1.83 30.39
N PRO A 288 14.81 1.45 31.08
CA PRO A 288 14.84 0.15 31.76
C PRO A 288 13.85 0.06 32.93
N VAL A 289 13.54 1.17 33.59
CA VAL A 289 12.58 1.19 34.71
C VAL A 289 11.17 0.91 34.19
N LEU A 290 10.74 1.62 33.13
CA LEU A 290 9.43 1.41 32.49
C LEU A 290 9.34 -0.03 31.94
N ARG A 291 10.41 -0.56 31.35
CA ARG A 291 10.42 -1.94 30.86
C ARG A 291 10.25 -2.95 32.00
N ALA A 292 10.94 -2.76 33.10
CA ALA A 292 10.81 -3.64 34.28
C ALA A 292 9.40 -3.58 34.86
N GLU A 293 8.78 -2.42 34.84
CA GLU A 293 7.38 -2.21 35.25
C GLU A 293 6.42 -2.95 34.33
N LEU A 294 6.55 -2.79 33.02
CA LEU A 294 5.72 -3.52 32.04
C LEU A 294 5.89 -5.03 32.17
N ASP A 295 7.11 -5.50 32.39
CA ASP A 295 7.40 -6.92 32.61
C ASP A 295 6.70 -7.46 33.88
N ARG A 296 6.60 -6.65 34.96
CA ARG A 296 5.85 -7.01 36.17
C ARG A 296 4.35 -7.16 35.88
N HIS A 297 3.76 -6.19 35.17
CA HIS A 297 2.34 -6.25 34.77
C HIS A 297 2.06 -7.48 33.91
N ARG A 298 2.93 -7.78 32.95
CA ARG A 298 2.81 -8.97 32.07
C ARG A 298 2.87 -10.28 32.87
N LYS A 299 3.80 -10.38 33.81
CA LYS A 299 3.94 -11.58 34.68
C LYS A 299 2.69 -11.80 35.53
N ALA A 300 2.07 -10.73 36.01
CA ALA A 300 0.85 -10.82 36.82
C ALA A 300 -0.32 -11.42 36.05
N GLN A 301 -0.33 -11.31 34.71
CA GLN A 301 -1.42 -11.80 33.86
C GLN A 301 -1.31 -13.27 33.45
N ALA A 302 -0.17 -13.91 33.67
CA ALA A 302 0.04 -15.34 33.41
C ALA A 302 -0.25 -15.81 31.96
N VAL A 303 -0.25 -14.89 30.98
CA VAL A 303 -0.43 -15.21 29.55
C VAL A 303 0.93 -15.28 28.87
N SER A 304 1.20 -16.40 28.24
CA SER A 304 2.46 -16.63 27.51
C SER A 304 2.37 -16.12 26.07
N ALA A 305 3.24 -15.23 25.66
CA ALA A 305 3.36 -14.76 24.27
C ALA A 305 3.55 -15.93 23.28
N ALA A 306 4.23 -17.01 23.71
CA ALA A 306 4.40 -18.21 22.87
C ALA A 306 3.06 -18.92 22.60
N ARG A 307 2.17 -18.99 23.58
CA ARG A 307 0.81 -19.55 23.40
C ARG A 307 -0.03 -18.67 22.48
N VAL A 308 0.05 -17.36 22.65
CA VAL A 308 -0.62 -16.38 21.76
C VAL A 308 -0.07 -16.55 20.33
N ALA A 309 1.26 -16.64 20.17
CA ALA A 309 1.91 -16.85 18.87
C ALA A 309 1.39 -18.12 18.17
N GLN A 310 1.28 -19.23 18.90
CA GLN A 310 0.77 -20.49 18.33
C GLN A 310 -0.67 -20.34 17.82
N ARG A 311 -1.53 -19.60 18.53
CA ARG A 311 -2.90 -19.35 18.10
C ARG A 311 -2.94 -18.41 16.88
N LEU A 312 -2.15 -17.34 16.89
CA LEU A 312 -2.03 -16.40 15.77
C LEU A 312 -1.49 -17.10 14.51
N ILE A 313 -0.50 -17.99 14.65
CA ILE A 313 0.01 -18.78 13.53
C ILE A 313 -1.12 -19.61 12.91
N ARG A 314 -1.95 -20.27 13.72
CA ARG A 314 -3.07 -21.09 13.22
C ARG A 314 -4.12 -20.26 12.47
N ALA A 315 -4.34 -19.01 12.91
CA ALA A 315 -5.34 -18.13 12.31
C ALA A 315 -4.80 -17.34 11.11
N LEU A 316 -3.54 -16.90 11.16
CA LEU A 316 -2.97 -15.96 10.20
C LEU A 316 -1.92 -16.57 9.27
N ALA A 317 -1.30 -17.71 9.65
CA ALA A 317 -0.25 -18.30 8.84
C ALA A 317 -0.82 -18.99 7.60
N ARG A 318 -0.09 -18.83 6.52
CA ARG A 318 -0.34 -19.54 5.26
C ARG A 318 0.88 -20.39 4.94
N PRO A 319 0.70 -21.51 4.26
CA PRO A 319 1.86 -22.31 3.85
C PRO A 319 2.75 -21.49 2.92
N ALA A 320 3.94 -21.16 3.39
CA ALA A 320 4.96 -20.50 2.60
C ALA A 320 5.99 -21.56 2.18
N GLU A 321 6.45 -21.48 0.94
CA GLU A 321 7.50 -22.37 0.45
C GLU A 321 8.83 -21.99 1.12
N ASP A 322 9.41 -22.91 1.86
CA ASP A 322 10.68 -22.75 2.60
C ASP A 322 11.75 -23.68 2.02
N GLY A 323 11.97 -23.58 0.70
CA GLY A 323 12.96 -24.37 0.01
C GLY A 323 12.46 -25.77 -0.41
N TRP A 324 13.38 -26.72 -0.44
CA TRP A 324 13.14 -28.07 -0.94
C TRP A 324 13.56 -29.12 0.07
N THR A 325 12.80 -30.19 0.16
CA THR A 325 13.24 -31.48 0.69
C THR A 325 13.72 -32.30 -0.50
N PHE A 326 14.86 -32.94 -0.34
CA PHE A 326 15.50 -33.72 -1.39
C PHE A 326 15.46 -35.20 -1.03
N ALA A 327 15.72 -36.05 -2.01
CA ALA A 327 15.71 -37.51 -1.85
C ALA A 327 14.32 -38.01 -1.44
N GLU A 328 13.31 -37.55 -2.14
CA GLU A 328 11.90 -37.95 -1.95
C GLU A 328 11.51 -39.02 -2.99
N ASP A 329 10.49 -39.79 -2.68
CA ASP A 329 9.98 -40.87 -3.55
C ASP A 329 9.07 -40.33 -4.64
N ASP A 330 8.51 -39.11 -4.49
CA ASP A 330 7.65 -38.45 -5.49
C ASP A 330 7.86 -36.93 -5.45
N GLY A 331 7.38 -36.21 -6.47
CA GLY A 331 7.48 -34.75 -6.55
C GLY A 331 8.04 -34.27 -7.89
N GLU A 332 8.84 -33.20 -7.83
CA GLU A 332 9.58 -32.70 -8.99
C GLU A 332 10.92 -33.44 -9.08
N LEU A 333 11.34 -33.84 -10.28
CA LEU A 333 12.65 -34.46 -10.48
C LEU A 333 13.76 -33.49 -10.01
N ASP A 334 14.70 -33.99 -9.23
CA ASP A 334 15.89 -33.25 -8.81
C ASP A 334 16.98 -33.38 -9.87
N PRO A 335 17.32 -32.31 -10.62
CA PRO A 335 18.33 -32.39 -11.67
C PRO A 335 19.69 -32.88 -11.18
N ALA A 336 20.04 -32.61 -9.91
CA ALA A 336 21.32 -33.05 -9.34
C ALA A 336 21.39 -34.56 -9.08
N ARG A 337 20.23 -35.21 -9.02
CA ARG A 337 20.11 -36.65 -8.73
C ARG A 337 19.74 -37.51 -9.95
N LEU A 338 19.54 -36.90 -11.11
CA LEU A 338 19.17 -37.64 -12.33
C LEU A 338 20.21 -38.71 -12.73
N ALA A 339 21.48 -38.44 -12.50
CA ALA A 339 22.56 -39.39 -12.79
C ALA A 339 22.43 -40.65 -11.95
N MET A 340 21.81 -40.59 -10.78
CA MET A 340 21.62 -41.76 -9.89
C MET A 340 20.69 -42.82 -10.51
N ILE A 341 19.73 -42.43 -11.35
CA ILE A 341 18.84 -43.36 -12.07
C ILE A 341 19.64 -44.33 -12.93
N ILE A 342 20.79 -43.88 -13.45
CA ILE A 342 21.65 -44.67 -14.30
C ILE A 342 22.67 -45.48 -13.45
N THR A 343 23.22 -44.86 -12.40
CA THR A 343 24.30 -45.48 -11.60
C THR A 343 23.76 -46.43 -10.53
N ASP A 344 22.52 -46.21 -10.05
CA ASP A 344 21.87 -47.07 -9.06
C ASP A 344 20.36 -47.17 -9.38
N PRO A 345 19.97 -48.14 -10.25
CA PRO A 345 18.57 -48.25 -10.64
C PRO A 345 17.58 -48.67 -9.53
N VAL A 346 18.09 -49.04 -8.35
CA VAL A 346 17.24 -49.40 -7.20
C VAL A 346 16.90 -48.20 -6.35
N GLU A 347 17.68 -47.10 -6.45
CA GLU A 347 17.40 -45.88 -5.72
C GLU A 347 16.35 -45.04 -6.44
N HIS A 348 15.15 -44.93 -5.85
CA HIS A 348 14.02 -44.21 -6.42
C HIS A 348 13.87 -42.77 -5.89
N ARG A 349 14.63 -42.39 -4.87
CA ARG A 349 14.55 -41.07 -4.23
C ARG A 349 15.29 -39.99 -5.02
N VAL A 350 14.80 -39.79 -6.25
CA VAL A 350 15.35 -38.82 -7.22
C VAL A 350 14.50 -37.56 -7.34
N PHE A 351 13.49 -37.47 -6.50
CA PHE A 351 12.58 -36.33 -6.51
C PHE A 351 12.91 -35.36 -5.37
N ARG A 352 12.40 -34.15 -5.52
CA ARG A 352 12.42 -33.12 -4.50
C ARG A 352 11.00 -32.60 -4.31
N GLN A 353 10.62 -32.32 -3.08
CA GLN A 353 9.31 -31.74 -2.74
C GLN A 353 9.52 -30.33 -2.18
N ARG A 354 8.59 -29.46 -2.45
CA ARG A 354 8.61 -28.12 -1.87
C ARG A 354 8.27 -28.21 -0.39
N ARG A 355 9.20 -27.77 0.44
CA ARG A 355 8.97 -27.72 1.88
C ARG A 355 8.07 -26.53 2.19
N LEU A 356 6.94 -26.81 2.82
CA LEU A 356 5.99 -25.78 3.25
C LEU A 356 6.18 -25.54 4.74
N ARG A 357 6.36 -24.29 5.09
CA ARG A 357 6.45 -23.85 6.49
C ARG A 357 5.33 -22.85 6.74
N PRO A 358 4.56 -23.00 7.84
CA PRO A 358 3.57 -21.99 8.17
C PRO A 358 4.28 -20.70 8.60
N LEU A 359 4.20 -19.67 7.76
CA LEU A 359 4.74 -18.34 8.04
C LEU A 359 3.59 -17.34 8.01
N ALA A 360 3.55 -16.49 9.00
CA ALA A 360 2.61 -15.37 9.03
C ALA A 360 3.17 -14.24 8.13
N ASP A 361 2.92 -14.34 6.81
CA ASP A 361 3.26 -13.27 5.86
C ASP A 361 2.22 -12.14 6.01
N VAL A 362 2.22 -11.54 7.19
CA VAL A 362 1.25 -10.54 7.65
C VAL A 362 2.02 -9.36 8.23
N ALA A 363 1.58 -8.16 7.92
CA ALA A 363 2.02 -6.94 8.62
C ALA A 363 0.86 -6.46 9.51
N VAL A 364 1.16 -6.19 10.77
CA VAL A 364 0.17 -5.70 11.74
C VAL A 364 0.65 -4.38 12.32
N THR A 365 -0.14 -3.33 12.19
CA THR A 365 0.12 -2.05 12.85
C THR A 365 -0.92 -1.85 13.95
N PHE A 366 -0.47 -1.74 15.19
CA PHE A 366 -1.27 -1.31 16.33
C PHE A 366 -1.14 0.21 16.43
N LEU A 367 -2.26 0.91 16.30
CA LEU A 367 -2.34 2.35 16.54
C LEU A 367 -3.03 2.56 17.88
N VAL A 368 -2.29 3.02 18.86
CA VAL A 368 -2.75 3.12 20.25
C VAL A 368 -3.05 4.57 20.59
N ASP A 369 -4.24 4.81 21.06
CA ASP A 369 -4.67 6.08 21.61
C ASP A 369 -3.88 6.38 22.89
N THR A 370 -3.13 7.48 22.88
CA THR A 370 -2.42 7.99 24.05
C THR A 370 -3.01 9.34 24.48
N SER A 371 -4.34 9.42 24.46
CA SER A 371 -5.07 10.59 24.95
C SER A 371 -5.29 10.55 26.48
N GLY A 372 -5.76 11.65 27.02
CA GLY A 372 -5.94 11.83 28.47
C GLY A 372 -6.95 10.88 29.11
N SER A 373 -7.97 10.45 28.36
CA SER A 373 -8.98 9.49 28.81
C SER A 373 -8.39 8.12 29.16
N MET A 374 -7.34 7.73 28.45
CA MET A 374 -6.62 6.47 28.66
C MET A 374 -5.89 6.40 30.02
N LYS A 375 -5.70 7.53 30.72
CA LYS A 375 -4.97 7.58 32.02
C LYS A 375 -5.65 6.82 33.15
N GLN A 376 -6.93 6.50 33.02
CA GLN A 376 -7.71 5.82 34.08
C GLN A 376 -7.50 4.30 34.05
N GLN A 377 -6.27 3.83 34.28
CA GLN A 377 -5.84 2.41 34.34
C GLN A 377 -5.86 1.66 32.99
N ARG A 378 -6.45 2.24 31.95
CA ARG A 378 -6.55 1.60 30.62
C ARG A 378 -5.20 1.53 29.91
N TYR A 379 -4.31 2.51 30.13
CA TYR A 379 -2.98 2.57 29.51
C TYR A 379 -2.10 1.36 29.88
N GLU A 380 -2.17 0.91 31.14
CA GLU A 380 -1.40 -0.27 31.59
C GLU A 380 -1.84 -1.54 30.87
N ALA A 381 -3.16 -1.76 30.82
CA ALA A 381 -3.73 -2.92 30.16
C ALA A 381 -3.51 -2.88 28.65
N ALA A 382 -3.66 -1.71 28.02
CA ALA A 382 -3.35 -1.51 26.60
C ALA A 382 -1.87 -1.79 26.30
N ALA A 383 -0.96 -1.29 27.15
CA ALA A 383 0.49 -1.53 27.00
C ALA A 383 0.84 -3.02 27.12
N VAL A 384 0.23 -3.72 28.08
CA VAL A 384 0.44 -5.17 28.26
C VAL A 384 -0.11 -5.95 27.07
N LEU A 385 -1.32 -5.62 26.63
CA LEU A 385 -1.99 -6.27 25.49
C LEU A 385 -1.13 -6.13 24.23
N VAL A 386 -0.75 -4.90 23.89
CA VAL A 386 -0.01 -4.58 22.66
C VAL A 386 1.42 -5.16 22.71
N ASP A 387 2.12 -5.06 23.86
CA ASP A 387 3.47 -5.64 24.01
C ASP A 387 3.46 -7.16 23.86
N THR A 388 2.40 -7.82 24.40
CA THR A 388 2.25 -9.28 24.28
C THR A 388 1.95 -9.67 22.82
N PHE A 389 1.04 -8.93 22.14
CA PHE A 389 0.76 -9.13 20.72
C PHE A 389 2.01 -8.89 19.87
N ALA A 390 2.75 -7.82 20.12
CA ALA A 390 3.96 -7.49 19.38
C ALA A 390 5.00 -8.61 19.49
N GLN A 391 5.18 -9.16 20.70
CA GLN A 391 6.08 -10.30 20.91
C GLN A 391 5.56 -11.57 20.22
N ALA A 392 4.26 -11.85 20.33
CA ALA A 392 3.64 -13.06 19.77
C ALA A 392 3.71 -13.07 18.25
N LEU A 393 3.42 -11.93 17.61
CA LEU A 393 3.47 -11.76 16.17
C LEU A 393 4.93 -11.81 15.65
N ASP A 394 5.86 -11.20 16.36
CA ASP A 394 7.32 -11.29 16.08
C ASP A 394 7.78 -12.76 16.10
N LEU A 395 7.33 -13.54 17.10
CA LEU A 395 7.60 -14.99 17.19
C LEU A 395 6.93 -15.78 16.05
N ALA A 396 5.79 -15.31 15.56
CA ALA A 396 5.08 -15.93 14.44
C ALA A 396 5.69 -15.56 13.07
N GLY A 397 6.67 -14.65 13.04
CA GLY A 397 7.33 -14.20 11.82
C GLY A 397 6.61 -13.07 11.08
N ALA A 398 5.60 -12.46 11.72
CA ALA A 398 4.88 -11.32 11.16
C ALA A 398 5.66 -10.02 11.36
N SER A 399 5.49 -9.07 10.44
CA SER A 399 5.98 -7.69 10.63
C SER A 399 5.02 -6.96 11.55
N VAL A 400 5.54 -6.36 12.61
CA VAL A 400 4.70 -5.69 13.63
C VAL A 400 5.16 -4.27 13.84
N GLU A 401 4.21 -3.35 13.82
CA GLU A 401 4.44 -1.94 14.13
C GLU A 401 3.57 -1.55 15.33
N VAL A 402 4.10 -0.73 16.23
CA VAL A 402 3.36 -0.18 17.37
C VAL A 402 3.51 1.33 17.34
N LEU A 403 2.39 2.00 17.11
CA LEU A 403 2.28 3.44 16.97
C LEU A 403 1.41 4.03 18.09
N GLY A 404 1.69 5.26 18.46
CA GLY A 404 0.86 6.03 19.38
C GLY A 404 0.52 7.39 18.79
N PHE A 405 -0.56 8.01 19.26
CA PHE A 405 -0.92 9.34 18.83
C PHE A 405 -1.50 10.17 19.98
N THR A 406 -1.13 11.45 19.99
CA THR A 406 -1.61 12.43 20.96
C THR A 406 -1.39 13.84 20.39
N THR A 407 -1.62 14.88 21.19
CA THR A 407 -1.21 16.25 20.89
C THR A 407 0.03 16.63 21.71
N ARG A 408 0.83 17.56 21.20
CA ARG A 408 2.01 18.06 21.90
C ARG A 408 1.66 18.97 23.09
N SER A 409 0.49 19.59 23.03
CA SER A 409 0.02 20.56 24.03
C SER A 409 -1.48 20.42 24.20
N TRP A 410 -1.98 20.78 25.36
CA TRP A 410 -3.41 20.92 25.61
C TRP A 410 -3.96 22.14 24.86
N ALA A 411 -5.22 22.07 24.44
CA ALA A 411 -5.96 23.18 23.82
C ALA A 411 -5.22 23.81 22.62
N GLY A 412 -4.68 22.97 21.73
CA GLY A 412 -4.12 23.37 20.45
C GLY A 412 -2.71 23.96 20.45
N GLY A 413 -2.19 24.40 21.58
CA GLY A 413 -0.79 24.84 21.71
C GLY A 413 -0.38 25.97 20.77
N LYS A 414 0.75 25.77 20.05
CA LYS A 414 1.31 26.78 19.11
C LYS A 414 0.43 26.94 17.86
N ALA A 415 -0.24 25.88 17.42
CA ALA A 415 -1.13 25.94 16.26
C ALA A 415 -2.33 26.87 16.56
N ALA A 416 -2.96 26.73 17.73
CA ALA A 416 -4.05 27.61 18.16
C ALA A 416 -3.57 29.07 18.32
N LYS A 417 -2.34 29.27 18.82
CA LYS A 417 -1.74 30.64 18.92
C LYS A 417 -1.50 31.22 17.52
N ALA A 418 -1.03 30.44 16.58
CA ALA A 418 -0.82 30.86 15.18
C ALA A 418 -2.16 31.23 14.50
N TRP A 419 -3.21 30.47 14.75
CA TRP A 419 -4.56 30.76 14.26
C TRP A 419 -5.07 32.09 14.80
N LYS A 420 -4.93 32.32 16.11
CA LYS A 420 -5.32 33.61 16.74
C LYS A 420 -4.54 34.79 16.15
N LYS A 421 -3.22 34.61 15.94
CA LYS A 421 -2.34 35.64 15.34
C LYS A 421 -2.72 35.93 13.87
N ALA A 422 -3.28 34.96 13.16
CA ALA A 422 -3.75 35.12 11.77
C ALA A 422 -5.13 35.79 11.68
N GLY A 423 -5.68 36.31 12.79
CA GLY A 423 -6.97 36.99 12.84
C GLY A 423 -8.15 36.04 13.12
N ALA A 424 -7.88 34.84 13.57
CA ALA A 424 -8.88 33.84 13.96
C ALA A 424 -9.96 33.60 12.89
N PRO A 425 -9.59 33.24 11.65
CA PRO A 425 -10.58 32.98 10.60
C PRO A 425 -11.58 31.90 11.03
N SER A 426 -12.83 32.03 10.58
CA SER A 426 -13.89 31.07 10.89
C SER A 426 -13.64 29.72 10.22
N SER A 427 -14.08 28.64 10.87
CA SER A 427 -13.94 27.25 10.39
C SER A 427 -12.52 26.92 9.89
N PRO A 428 -11.50 27.10 10.75
CA PRO A 428 -10.11 26.93 10.31
C PRO A 428 -9.70 25.47 10.04
N GLY A 429 -10.50 24.51 10.45
CA GLY A 429 -10.10 23.12 10.52
C GLY A 429 -9.31 22.83 11.79
N ARG A 430 -8.41 21.87 11.76
CA ARG A 430 -7.60 21.47 12.91
C ARG A 430 -6.61 22.57 13.30
N VAL A 431 -6.66 23.03 14.56
CA VAL A 431 -5.79 24.06 15.14
C VAL A 431 -4.94 23.50 16.29
N ALA A 432 -4.60 22.23 16.25
CA ALA A 432 -3.78 21.53 17.24
C ALA A 432 -2.40 21.17 16.70
N GLU A 433 -1.42 20.97 17.60
CA GLU A 433 -0.10 20.39 17.29
C GLU A 433 -0.17 18.89 17.54
N ILE A 434 -0.19 18.07 16.51
CA ILE A 434 -0.25 16.63 16.70
C ILE A 434 1.14 16.03 16.93
N GLU A 435 1.16 14.92 17.65
CA GLU A 435 2.36 14.13 17.92
C GLU A 435 2.09 12.67 17.62
N HIS A 436 2.77 12.16 16.63
CA HIS A 436 2.76 10.76 16.24
C HIS A 436 3.99 10.06 16.83
N ILE A 437 3.77 8.93 17.50
CA ILE A 437 4.80 8.25 18.27
C ILE A 437 5.06 6.86 17.66
N VAL A 438 6.31 6.57 17.32
CA VAL A 438 6.71 5.24 16.84
C VAL A 438 7.35 4.48 18.02
N HIS A 439 6.55 3.65 18.71
CA HIS A 439 7.06 2.80 19.79
C HIS A 439 7.85 1.60 19.23
N LYS A 440 7.44 1.10 18.05
CA LYS A 440 8.15 0.03 17.35
C LYS A 440 7.85 0.14 15.86
N ASP A 441 8.87 0.31 15.04
CA ASP A 441 8.74 0.23 13.59
C ASP A 441 8.72 -1.24 13.12
N ALA A 442 8.22 -1.47 11.92
CA ALA A 442 8.05 -2.81 11.33
C ALA A 442 9.36 -3.57 11.16
N ALA A 443 10.46 -2.86 10.87
CA ALA A 443 11.78 -3.48 10.60
C ALA A 443 12.53 -3.90 11.87
N THR A 444 12.18 -3.34 13.02
CA THR A 444 12.84 -3.61 14.29
C THR A 444 12.18 -4.81 15.00
N SER A 445 12.95 -5.79 15.44
CA SER A 445 12.41 -6.91 16.21
C SER A 445 11.86 -6.45 17.57
N TRP A 446 10.89 -7.18 18.11
CA TRP A 446 10.34 -6.90 19.43
C TRP A 446 11.43 -6.79 20.50
N ARG A 447 12.44 -7.68 20.43
CA ARG A 447 13.54 -7.71 21.43
C ARG A 447 14.30 -6.38 21.49
N ARG A 448 14.50 -5.72 20.36
CA ARG A 448 15.17 -4.40 20.29
C ARG A 448 14.23 -3.27 20.72
N ALA A 449 12.97 -3.33 20.29
CA ALA A 449 11.99 -2.28 20.54
C ALA A 449 11.33 -2.33 21.93
N ARG A 450 11.51 -3.39 22.71
CA ARG A 450 10.76 -3.64 23.94
C ARG A 450 10.87 -2.51 24.99
N ARG A 451 11.96 -1.75 25.00
CA ARG A 451 12.13 -0.60 25.91
C ARG A 451 11.32 0.61 25.40
N SER A 452 11.31 0.81 24.11
CA SER A 452 10.53 1.87 23.48
C SER A 452 9.02 1.61 23.62
N ILE A 453 8.56 0.36 23.45
CA ILE A 453 7.15 -0.02 23.70
C ILE A 453 6.74 0.31 25.15
N ALA A 454 7.64 0.08 26.12
CA ALA A 454 7.34 0.33 27.54
C ALA A 454 7.11 1.82 27.85
N THR A 455 7.47 2.74 26.96
CA THR A 455 7.19 4.18 27.13
C THR A 455 5.68 4.49 27.09
N MET A 456 4.85 3.57 26.62
CA MET A 456 3.39 3.63 26.76
C MET A 456 2.94 3.71 28.23
N LEU A 457 3.78 3.34 29.19
CA LEU A 457 3.49 3.51 30.63
C LEU A 457 3.76 4.94 31.12
N ASP A 458 4.40 5.79 30.31
CA ASP A 458 4.70 7.16 30.73
C ASP A 458 3.56 8.12 30.36
N ILE A 459 2.57 8.22 31.23
CA ILE A 459 1.33 9.00 31.04
C ILE A 459 1.56 10.52 30.98
N HIS A 460 2.79 11.00 31.23
CA HIS A 460 3.11 12.42 31.14
C HIS A 460 2.95 12.98 29.73
N HIS A 461 3.00 12.12 28.70
CA HIS A 461 2.83 12.51 27.30
C HIS A 461 1.36 12.44 26.83
N TYR A 462 0.47 11.85 27.61
CA TYR A 462 -0.94 11.64 27.24
C TYR A 462 -1.71 12.97 27.33
N ARG A 463 -2.29 13.41 26.21
CA ARG A 463 -3.06 14.66 26.12
C ARG A 463 -4.37 14.48 25.36
N GLU A 464 -4.54 15.16 24.25
CA GLU A 464 -5.76 15.10 23.42
C GLU A 464 -5.50 14.26 22.17
N GLY A 465 -6.55 13.82 21.46
CA GLY A 465 -6.44 12.95 20.31
C GLY A 465 -7.12 13.50 19.05
N VAL A 466 -6.47 13.32 17.89
CA VAL A 466 -7.03 13.60 16.56
C VAL A 466 -6.95 12.28 15.77
N ASP A 467 -7.89 11.40 16.05
CA ASP A 467 -7.89 9.99 15.64
C ASP A 467 -7.89 9.80 14.12
N GLY A 468 -8.66 10.62 13.39
CA GLY A 468 -8.73 10.51 11.93
C GLY A 468 -7.38 10.72 11.24
N GLU A 469 -6.62 11.78 11.63
CA GLU A 469 -5.27 11.99 11.07
C GLU A 469 -4.30 10.87 11.48
N ALA A 470 -4.43 10.38 12.71
CA ALA A 470 -3.60 9.29 13.21
C ALA A 470 -3.84 7.98 12.41
N LEU A 471 -5.12 7.69 12.09
CA LEU A 471 -5.48 6.54 11.26
C LEU A 471 -4.90 6.66 9.84
N VAL A 472 -4.98 7.85 9.23
CA VAL A 472 -4.41 8.10 7.89
C VAL A 472 -2.89 7.88 7.92
N TRP A 473 -2.22 8.40 8.95
CA TRP A 473 -0.78 8.24 9.14
C TRP A 473 -0.39 6.76 9.30
N ALA A 474 -1.08 6.04 10.18
CA ALA A 474 -0.83 4.62 10.43
C ALA A 474 -1.08 3.77 9.17
N TYR A 475 -2.16 4.07 8.44
CA TYR A 475 -2.47 3.40 7.16
C TYR A 475 -1.32 3.58 6.16
N ARG A 476 -0.80 4.80 5.99
CA ARG A 476 0.29 5.08 5.04
C ARG A 476 1.56 4.29 5.39
N ARG A 477 1.89 4.22 6.67
CA ARG A 477 3.03 3.45 7.15
C ARG A 477 2.84 1.96 6.85
N LEU A 478 1.66 1.41 7.19
CA LEU A 478 1.33 0.00 6.98
C LEU A 478 1.29 -0.35 5.48
N ALA A 479 0.72 0.50 4.65
CA ALA A 479 0.63 0.30 3.19
C ALA A 479 2.02 0.20 2.54
N ALA A 480 3.04 0.84 3.12
CA ALA A 480 4.42 0.78 2.65
C ALA A 480 5.13 -0.54 3.04
N ILE A 481 4.56 -1.34 3.94
CA ILE A 481 5.16 -2.62 4.37
C ILE A 481 4.76 -3.72 3.38
N GLU A 482 5.73 -4.46 2.88
CA GLU A 482 5.50 -5.61 1.99
C GLU A 482 5.00 -6.82 2.79
N ALA A 483 3.74 -7.18 2.59
CA ALA A 483 3.12 -8.36 3.21
C ALA A 483 1.92 -8.79 2.38
N SER A 484 1.56 -10.06 2.45
CA SER A 484 0.38 -10.58 1.74
C SER A 484 -0.93 -10.12 2.38
N ARG A 485 -0.91 -9.85 3.69
CA ARG A 485 -2.04 -9.25 4.42
C ARG A 485 -1.51 -8.10 5.28
N ARG A 486 -2.27 -7.05 5.36
CA ARG A 486 -1.96 -5.87 6.19
C ARG A 486 -3.14 -5.59 7.10
N LEU A 487 -2.90 -5.63 8.40
CA LEU A 487 -3.93 -5.45 9.43
C LEU A 487 -3.64 -4.16 10.21
N LEU A 488 -4.58 -3.22 10.17
CA LEU A 488 -4.52 -1.99 10.98
C LEU A 488 -5.48 -2.13 12.16
N VAL A 489 -4.94 -2.07 13.35
CA VAL A 489 -5.70 -2.26 14.60
C VAL A 489 -5.64 -0.97 15.42
N LEU A 490 -6.77 -0.27 15.49
CA LEU A 490 -6.91 0.89 16.39
C LEU A 490 -7.22 0.37 17.81
N VAL A 491 -6.49 0.85 18.79
CA VAL A 491 -6.75 0.57 20.23
C VAL A 491 -7.09 1.91 20.88
N SER A 492 -8.36 2.12 21.20
CA SER A 492 -8.87 3.40 21.72
C SER A 492 -9.99 3.17 22.74
N ASP A 493 -10.23 4.15 23.58
CA ASP A 493 -11.32 4.14 24.55
C ASP A 493 -12.56 4.92 24.08
N GLY A 494 -12.59 5.43 22.85
CA GLY A 494 -13.79 6.12 22.38
C GLY A 494 -13.62 7.13 21.27
N ALA A 495 -14.16 8.30 21.47
CA ALA A 495 -14.30 9.33 20.44
C ALA A 495 -13.13 10.34 20.43
N PRO A 496 -12.80 10.89 19.28
CA PRO A 496 -11.73 11.88 19.15
C PRO A 496 -12.07 13.14 19.95
N MET A 497 -11.09 13.67 20.66
CA MET A 497 -11.31 14.88 21.47
C MET A 497 -10.08 15.77 21.44
N GLU A 498 -10.22 16.92 20.78
CA GLU A 498 -9.23 18.00 20.84
C GLU A 498 -9.97 19.32 21.01
N THR A 499 -9.76 19.93 22.17
CA THR A 499 -10.56 21.04 22.68
C THR A 499 -10.51 22.28 21.78
N ALA A 500 -9.32 22.66 21.31
CA ALA A 500 -9.18 23.86 20.48
C ALA A 500 -9.89 23.71 19.12
N THR A 501 -9.68 22.57 18.45
CA THR A 501 -10.31 22.30 17.14
C THR A 501 -11.84 22.20 17.28
N SER A 502 -12.31 21.48 18.29
CA SER A 502 -13.75 21.32 18.55
C SER A 502 -14.42 22.66 18.87
N GLY A 503 -13.71 23.55 19.55
CA GLY A 503 -14.21 24.87 19.95
C GLY A 503 -14.31 25.91 18.82
N VAL A 504 -13.63 25.70 17.68
CA VAL A 504 -13.56 26.68 16.59
C VAL A 504 -14.18 26.19 15.27
N ASN A 505 -14.65 24.96 15.26
CA ASN A 505 -15.32 24.36 14.12
C ASN A 505 -16.75 23.94 14.51
N ARG A 506 -17.50 23.40 13.57
CA ARG A 506 -18.86 22.89 13.83
C ARG A 506 -18.83 21.69 14.79
N LEU A 507 -19.94 21.48 15.47
CA LEU A 507 -20.13 20.31 16.35
C LEU A 507 -19.94 19.02 15.53
N GLY A 508 -19.23 18.04 16.09
CA GLY A 508 -18.98 16.75 15.45
C GLY A 508 -17.89 16.76 14.36
N PHE A 509 -17.15 17.87 14.20
CA PHE A 509 -16.12 18.02 13.15
C PHE A 509 -15.09 16.88 13.16
N LEU A 510 -14.56 16.52 14.32
CA LEU A 510 -13.56 15.46 14.47
C LEU A 510 -14.19 14.06 14.36
N ASP A 511 -15.43 13.90 14.86
CA ASP A 511 -16.17 12.64 14.80
C ASP A 511 -16.51 12.28 13.35
N ASP A 512 -17.02 13.25 12.59
CA ASP A 512 -17.35 13.07 11.18
C ASP A 512 -16.11 12.74 10.35
N HIS A 513 -14.97 13.37 10.66
CA HIS A 513 -13.69 13.06 10.00
C HIS A 513 -13.26 11.62 10.32
N LEU A 514 -13.32 11.21 11.59
CA LEU A 514 -12.98 9.84 11.99
C LEU A 514 -13.87 8.83 11.28
N ALA A 515 -15.19 9.08 11.24
CA ALA A 515 -16.15 8.19 10.57
C ALA A 515 -15.86 8.10 9.06
N ALA A 516 -15.56 9.23 8.42
CA ALA A 516 -15.22 9.28 6.99
C ALA A 516 -13.92 8.51 6.70
N VAL A 517 -12.88 8.65 7.54
CA VAL A 517 -11.62 7.92 7.41
C VAL A 517 -11.87 6.41 7.62
N ALA A 518 -12.62 6.03 8.65
CA ALA A 518 -12.94 4.62 8.93
C ALA A 518 -13.66 3.98 7.74
N ALA A 519 -14.68 4.65 7.21
CA ALA A 519 -15.43 4.18 6.03
C ALA A 519 -14.53 4.05 4.79
N ALA A 520 -13.62 5.01 4.59
CA ALA A 520 -12.67 4.97 3.47
C ALA A 520 -11.67 3.82 3.61
N LEU A 521 -11.22 3.51 4.84
CA LEU A 521 -10.34 2.36 5.12
C LEU A 521 -11.08 1.03 4.94
N ASP A 522 -12.32 0.93 5.40
CA ASP A 522 -13.15 -0.28 5.22
C ASP A 522 -13.42 -0.58 3.75
N ALA A 523 -13.51 0.44 2.91
CA ALA A 523 -13.72 0.30 1.46
C ALA A 523 -12.45 -0.15 0.72
N ARG A 524 -11.28 -0.07 1.36
CA ARG A 524 -10.01 -0.48 0.74
C ARG A 524 -9.79 -1.99 0.91
N HIS A 525 -9.11 -2.57 -0.05
CA HIS A 525 -8.76 -4.00 -0.04
C HIS A 525 -7.27 -4.25 0.21
N ASP A 526 -6.47 -3.20 0.25
CA ASP A 526 -5.02 -3.29 0.49
C ASP A 526 -4.67 -3.39 1.98
N VAL A 527 -5.59 -2.97 2.85
CA VAL A 527 -5.44 -3.03 4.32
C VAL A 527 -6.79 -3.48 4.92
N GLU A 528 -6.73 -4.38 5.87
CA GLU A 528 -7.89 -4.78 6.68
C GLU A 528 -7.86 -3.95 7.96
N PHE A 529 -8.92 -3.18 8.19
CA PHE A 529 -9.01 -2.27 9.34
C PHE A 529 -9.96 -2.84 10.39
N GLY A 530 -9.61 -2.67 11.66
CA GLY A 530 -10.46 -3.04 12.79
C GLY A 530 -10.12 -2.27 14.06
N ALA A 531 -11.10 -2.10 14.92
CA ALA A 531 -10.94 -1.38 16.19
C ALA A 531 -11.09 -2.30 17.40
N LEU A 532 -10.17 -2.18 18.35
CA LEU A 532 -10.26 -2.77 19.69
C LEU A 532 -10.63 -1.64 20.66
N THR A 533 -11.85 -1.63 21.11
CA THR A 533 -12.34 -0.56 22.00
C THR A 533 -12.30 -0.99 23.47
N LEU A 534 -11.88 -0.08 24.30
CA LEU A 534 -11.75 -0.29 25.72
C LEU A 534 -13.01 0.28 26.39
N GLU A 535 -13.99 -0.62 26.64
CA GLU A 535 -15.29 -0.34 27.30
C GLU A 535 -16.34 0.42 26.46
N ALA A 536 -15.97 1.14 25.41
CA ALA A 536 -16.93 1.93 24.62
C ALA A 536 -17.60 1.09 23.53
N ASP A 537 -18.88 1.30 23.30
CA ASP A 537 -19.56 0.77 22.11
C ASP A 537 -19.40 1.75 20.96
N VAL A 538 -18.53 1.43 20.03
CA VAL A 538 -18.24 2.23 18.83
C VAL A 538 -18.69 1.51 17.55
N SER A 539 -19.61 0.56 17.68
CA SER A 539 -20.15 -0.19 16.53
C SER A 539 -20.82 0.70 15.47
N GLY A 540 -21.16 1.92 15.83
CA GLY A 540 -21.69 2.90 14.88
C GLY A 540 -20.65 3.60 14.03
N ILE A 541 -19.35 3.50 14.40
CA ILE A 541 -18.24 4.18 13.66
C ILE A 541 -17.42 3.15 12.88
N PHE A 542 -17.16 1.98 13.47
CA PHE A 542 -16.26 0.98 12.90
C PHE A 542 -17.02 -0.30 12.52
N CYS A 543 -16.96 -0.69 11.24
CA CYS A 543 -17.60 -1.92 10.74
C CYS A 543 -17.05 -3.18 11.41
N ARG A 544 -15.74 -3.21 11.69
CA ARG A 544 -15.10 -4.30 12.42
C ARG A 544 -14.60 -3.74 13.75
N SER A 545 -15.33 -4.02 14.81
CA SER A 545 -14.93 -3.62 16.16
C SER A 545 -15.18 -4.71 17.18
N ARG A 546 -14.37 -4.75 18.21
CA ARG A 546 -14.54 -5.62 19.38
C ARG A 546 -14.23 -4.83 20.63
N SER A 547 -15.13 -4.91 21.58
CA SER A 547 -14.89 -4.34 22.90
C SER A 547 -14.09 -5.34 23.75
N ILE A 548 -13.08 -4.85 24.44
CA ILE A 548 -12.28 -5.61 25.39
C ILE A 548 -12.52 -5.01 26.78
N ASP A 549 -13.00 -5.85 27.68
CA ASP A 549 -13.10 -5.49 29.10
C ASP A 549 -11.70 -5.66 29.73
N LEU A 550 -11.11 -4.56 30.15
CA LEU A 550 -9.80 -4.54 30.79
C LEU A 550 -9.87 -4.50 32.32
N ASP A 551 -11.07 -4.59 32.90
CA ASP A 551 -11.28 -4.64 34.36
C ASP A 551 -10.91 -6.03 34.90
N GLY A 552 -9.63 -6.32 34.93
CA GLY A 552 -9.15 -7.59 35.45
C GLY A 552 -7.91 -8.11 34.76
N THR A 553 -7.61 -9.37 34.97
CA THR A 553 -6.46 -10.04 34.35
C THR A 553 -6.78 -10.42 32.91
N LEU A 554 -5.96 -9.98 31.98
CA LEU A 554 -6.06 -10.39 30.58
C LEU A 554 -5.90 -11.92 30.48
N SER A 555 -6.88 -12.59 29.93
CA SER A 555 -6.87 -14.03 29.67
C SER A 555 -6.48 -14.32 28.22
N LEU A 556 -6.24 -15.57 27.89
CA LEU A 556 -5.93 -15.99 26.51
C LEU A 556 -7.06 -15.60 25.54
N GLY A 557 -8.31 -15.58 25.99
CA GLY A 557 -9.47 -15.15 25.19
C GLY A 557 -9.36 -13.71 24.69
N HIS A 558 -8.78 -12.80 25.48
CA HIS A 558 -8.56 -11.42 25.04
C HIS A 558 -7.60 -11.34 23.85
N TYR A 559 -6.72 -12.32 23.68
CA TYR A 559 -5.77 -12.37 22.56
C TYR A 559 -6.33 -13.08 21.33
N GLU A 560 -7.47 -13.76 21.46
CA GLU A 560 -8.20 -14.35 20.32
C GLU A 560 -8.94 -13.29 19.52
N VAL A 561 -9.15 -12.13 20.11
CA VAL A 561 -9.88 -11.02 19.48
C VAL A 561 -9.31 -10.61 18.11
N LEU A 562 -8.05 -10.77 17.88
CA LEU A 562 -7.47 -10.58 16.54
C LEU A 562 -7.94 -11.64 15.53
N UNK A 563 -8.08 -12.61 16.08
CA UNK A 563 -8.50 -13.56 15.34
C UNK A 563 -9.84 -13.38 15.01
N ASP A 564 -10.75 -12.96 15.77
CA ASP A 564 -12.18 -12.64 15.60
C ASP A 564 -12.40 -11.41 14.69
N LEU A 565 -11.49 -10.46 14.69
CA LEU A 565 -11.56 -9.27 13.83
C LEU A 565 -11.20 -9.59 12.37
N PHE A 566 -10.26 -10.49 12.15
CA PHE A 566 -9.63 -10.69 10.85
C PHE A 566 -9.61 -12.15 10.36
N GLY A 567 -10.27 -13.05 11.09
CA GLY A 567 -10.34 -14.48 10.76
C GLY A 567 -11.30 -14.89 9.67
#